data_6fddf41c3a764007b3b0b9408d017e51
#
_entry.id   6fddf41c3a764007b3b0b9408d017e51
#
_cell.length_a   1.000
_cell.length_b   1.000
_cell.length_c   1.000
_cell.angle_alpha   90.00
_cell.angle_beta   90.00
_cell.angle_gamma   90.00
#
_symmetry.space_group_name_H-M   'P 1'
#
loop_
_entity.id
_entity.type
_entity.pdbx_description
1 polymer ?
#
loop_
_entity_poly.entity_id
_entity_poly.type
_entity_poly.pdbx_seq_one_letter_code
_entity_poly.pdbx_strand_id
1 'polypeptide(L)'
;FGLSSLPIAQYPDIAPTTVRISATYTGASPDIVENSVTTVIEDGMTGIDGLIYMTSTSSQGSASIQLTFDGSVDPDIAQVQVQNKLQLVTPQLPDAVQSQGVSVSRSTSSILLVGALTSTDGSHTSLELGDLVSQMIEDPVKRTAGVGSINAFGSGYAMRIWLDPDRMLQYQVTP
;
A
#
# COMPACT_ATOMS: atom_id res chain seq x y z
N PHE A 1 7.78 25.75 -33.38
CA PHE A 1 8.18 24.35 -33.06
C PHE A 1 8.56 24.13 -31.58
N GLY A 2 8.63 25.17 -30.75
CA GLY A 2 9.01 25.04 -29.32
C GLY A 2 7.85 24.86 -28.30
N LEU A 3 6.62 25.07 -28.72
CA LEU A 3 5.48 24.99 -27.78
C LEU A 3 4.97 23.56 -27.51
N SER A 4 5.31 22.60 -28.37
CA SER A 4 4.85 21.19 -28.23
C SER A 4 5.74 20.33 -27.33
N SER A 5 6.84 20.88 -26.84
CA SER A 5 7.80 20.17 -25.97
C SER A 5 7.85 20.72 -24.53
N LEU A 6 6.98 21.65 -24.18
CA LEU A 6 6.86 22.13 -22.81
C LEU A 6 6.08 21.10 -21.98
N PRO A 7 6.61 20.63 -20.83
CA PRO A 7 5.86 19.79 -19.92
C PRO A 7 4.66 20.59 -19.40
N ILE A 8 3.45 20.18 -19.76
CA ILE A 8 2.21 20.78 -19.27
C ILE A 8 1.93 20.15 -17.90
N ALA A 9 2.62 20.59 -16.90
CA ALA A 9 2.18 20.37 -15.51
C ALA A 9 1.42 21.63 -15.09
N GLN A 10 0.18 21.46 -14.65
CA GLN A 10 -0.70 22.57 -14.21
C GLN A 10 -0.17 23.23 -12.92
N TYR A 11 0.68 22.54 -12.18
CA TYR A 11 1.40 23.02 -11.00
C TYR A 11 2.81 22.43 -11.02
N PRO A 12 3.86 23.19 -10.61
CA PRO A 12 5.16 22.63 -10.39
C PRO A 12 5.08 21.55 -9.29
N ASP A 13 5.80 20.45 -9.44
CA ASP A 13 5.95 19.39 -8.42
C ASP A 13 6.74 19.97 -7.22
N ILE A 14 6.03 20.72 -6.39
CA ILE A 14 6.54 21.26 -5.11
C ILE A 14 6.21 20.31 -3.94
N ALA A 15 5.51 19.21 -4.20
CA ALA A 15 5.21 18.25 -3.16
C ALA A 15 6.50 17.49 -2.78
N PRO A 16 6.87 17.47 -1.50
CA PRO A 16 8.03 16.72 -1.04
C PRO A 16 7.85 15.23 -1.37
N THR A 17 8.93 14.58 -1.74
CA THR A 17 8.95 13.14 -1.98
C THR A 17 8.56 12.40 -0.69
N THR A 18 7.56 11.54 -0.76
CA THR A 18 7.13 10.76 0.39
C THR A 18 7.16 9.26 0.10
N VAL A 19 7.70 8.50 1.05
CA VAL A 19 7.75 7.03 1.01
C VAL A 19 6.96 6.51 2.20
N ARG A 20 6.10 5.54 1.96
CA ARG A 20 5.30 4.89 3.00
C ARG A 20 5.76 3.46 3.21
N ILE A 21 5.96 3.12 4.48
CA ILE A 21 6.16 1.75 4.94
C ILE A 21 4.86 1.28 5.60
N SER A 22 4.40 0.09 5.25
CA SER A 22 3.23 -0.52 5.87
C SER A 22 3.58 -1.93 6.33
N ALA A 23 3.29 -2.21 7.60
CA ALA A 23 3.50 -3.50 8.23
C ALA A 23 2.19 -4.00 8.84
N THR A 24 1.95 -5.30 8.77
CA THR A 24 0.77 -5.94 9.36
C THR A 24 1.20 -6.86 10.49
N TYR A 25 0.59 -6.69 11.66
CA TYR A 25 0.77 -7.56 12.83
C TYR A 25 -0.58 -8.02 13.35
N THR A 26 -1.14 -9.01 12.68
CA THR A 26 -2.51 -9.50 12.95
C THR A 26 -2.72 -9.87 14.42
N GLY A 27 -3.77 -9.30 15.01
CA GLY A 27 -4.15 -9.59 16.40
C GLY A 27 -3.43 -8.76 17.47
N ALA A 28 -2.41 -7.99 17.13
CA ALA A 28 -1.70 -7.13 18.09
C ALA A 28 -2.50 -5.87 18.43
N SER A 29 -2.43 -5.44 19.69
CA SER A 29 -2.96 -4.13 20.11
C SER A 29 -2.08 -2.99 19.58
N PRO A 30 -2.61 -1.75 19.50
CA PRO A 30 -1.83 -0.60 19.02
C PRO A 30 -0.53 -0.40 19.80
N ASP A 31 -0.54 -0.56 21.12
CA ASP A 31 0.65 -0.43 21.98
C ASP A 31 1.73 -1.48 21.65
N ILE A 32 1.31 -2.72 21.36
CA ILE A 32 2.24 -3.79 20.94
C ILE A 32 2.80 -3.48 19.56
N VAL A 33 1.96 -3.04 18.63
CA VAL A 33 2.39 -2.64 17.28
C VAL A 33 3.38 -1.50 17.37
N GLU A 34 3.13 -0.48 18.18
CA GLU A 34 4.01 0.66 18.38
C GLU A 34 5.38 0.22 18.89
N ASN A 35 5.41 -0.51 20.00
CA ASN A 35 6.68 -0.88 20.65
C ASN A 35 7.49 -1.94 19.87
N SER A 36 6.82 -2.88 19.20
CA SER A 36 7.49 -4.02 18.57
C SER A 36 7.73 -3.85 17.07
N VAL A 37 7.02 -2.94 16.42
CA VAL A 37 7.09 -2.76 14.96
C VAL A 37 7.44 -1.33 14.60
N THR A 38 6.63 -0.36 15.05
CA THR A 38 6.78 1.05 14.64
C THR A 38 8.11 1.62 15.10
N THR A 39 8.41 1.54 16.40
CA THR A 39 9.66 2.05 16.99
C THR A 39 10.88 1.38 16.38
N VAL A 40 10.84 0.06 16.17
CA VAL A 40 11.95 -0.68 15.57
C VAL A 40 12.23 -0.22 14.13
N ILE A 41 11.18 0.03 13.35
CA ILE A 41 11.33 0.55 11.98
C ILE A 41 11.83 1.99 12.01
N GLU A 42 11.26 2.86 12.86
CA GLU A 42 11.69 4.26 12.98
C GLU A 42 13.16 4.40 13.31
N ASP A 43 13.64 3.64 14.30
CA ASP A 43 15.05 3.63 14.70
C ASP A 43 15.95 3.21 13.52
N GLY A 44 15.51 2.23 12.75
CA GLY A 44 16.22 1.77 11.57
C GLY A 44 16.25 2.75 10.40
N MET A 45 15.26 3.64 10.32
CA MET A 45 15.19 4.67 9.27
C MET A 45 16.01 5.91 9.61
N THR A 46 16.55 6.01 10.81
CA THR A 46 17.40 7.14 11.20
C THR A 46 18.65 7.22 10.32
N GLY A 47 19.03 8.46 9.94
CA GLY A 47 20.22 8.73 9.12
C GLY A 47 20.09 8.39 7.64
N ILE A 48 18.87 8.39 7.09
CA ILE A 48 18.66 8.37 5.64
C ILE A 48 18.90 9.77 5.09
N ASP A 49 19.66 9.87 4.02
CA ASP A 49 20.00 11.14 3.39
C ASP A 49 18.75 11.84 2.82
N GLY A 50 18.63 13.13 3.12
CA GLY A 50 17.50 13.94 2.66
C GLY A 50 16.17 13.70 3.38
N LEU A 51 16.13 12.87 4.44
CA LEU A 51 14.95 12.71 5.29
C LEU A 51 14.73 13.97 6.13
N ILE A 52 13.55 14.57 6.03
CA ILE A 52 13.18 15.77 6.80
C ILE A 52 12.48 15.37 8.09
N TYR A 53 11.45 14.53 8.00
CA TYR A 53 10.71 14.03 9.15
C TYR A 53 10.00 12.70 8.83
N MET A 54 9.61 12.00 9.90
CA MET A 54 8.77 10.81 9.84
C MET A 54 7.49 11.04 10.64
N THR A 55 6.41 10.44 10.16
CA THR A 55 5.14 10.37 10.89
C THR A 55 4.67 8.93 10.90
N SER A 56 4.24 8.45 12.06
CA SER A 56 3.81 7.06 12.21
C SER A 56 2.42 6.98 12.79
N THR A 57 1.72 5.94 12.42
CA THR A 57 0.40 5.59 12.93
C THR A 57 0.39 4.12 13.26
N SER A 58 0.18 3.81 14.55
CA SER A 58 0.00 2.45 15.05
C SER A 58 -1.49 2.21 15.30
N SER A 59 -2.05 1.21 14.65
CA SER A 59 -3.44 0.79 14.78
C SER A 59 -3.52 -0.67 15.19
N GLN A 60 -4.72 -1.15 15.50
CA GLN A 60 -4.90 -2.57 15.82
C GLN A 60 -4.50 -3.42 14.61
N GLY A 61 -3.45 -4.20 14.77
CA GLY A 61 -2.97 -5.12 13.75
C GLY A 61 -2.18 -4.50 12.60
N SER A 62 -1.87 -3.19 12.62
CA SER A 62 -1.13 -2.55 11.53
C SER A 62 -0.33 -1.33 11.96
N ALA A 63 0.82 -1.14 11.33
CA ALA A 63 1.65 0.06 11.41
C ALA A 63 1.79 0.71 10.04
N SER A 64 1.76 2.03 9.99
CA SER A 64 2.03 2.83 8.79
C SER A 64 3.00 3.94 9.14
N ILE A 65 4.17 3.95 8.52
CA ILE A 65 5.21 4.95 8.71
C ILE A 65 5.37 5.72 7.40
N GLN A 66 5.26 7.01 7.43
CA GLN A 66 5.47 7.88 6.28
C GLN A 66 6.74 8.69 6.49
N LEU A 67 7.68 8.56 5.55
CA LEU A 67 8.92 9.31 5.50
C LEU A 67 8.77 10.43 4.49
N THR A 68 9.11 11.65 4.88
CA THR A 68 9.06 12.84 4.01
C THR A 68 10.48 13.31 3.75
N PHE A 69 10.85 13.36 2.48
CA PHE A 69 12.17 13.75 2.00
C PHE A 69 12.17 15.17 1.43
N ASP A 70 13.34 15.74 1.34
CA ASP A 70 13.53 17.00 0.62
C ASP A 70 13.12 16.86 -0.86
N GLY A 71 12.56 17.92 -1.44
CA GLY A 71 12.09 17.92 -2.83
C GLY A 71 13.21 17.75 -3.87
N SER A 72 14.46 17.88 -3.46
CA SER A 72 15.63 17.61 -4.33
C SER A 72 15.98 16.13 -4.42
N VAL A 73 15.44 15.28 -3.53
CA VAL A 73 15.70 13.83 -3.52
C VAL A 73 14.83 13.14 -4.56
N ASP A 74 15.49 12.37 -5.43
CA ASP A 74 14.79 11.54 -6.40
C ASP A 74 13.91 10.49 -5.70
N PRO A 75 12.63 10.40 -6.04
CA PRO A 75 11.69 9.47 -5.40
C PRO A 75 12.10 7.99 -5.51
N ASP A 76 12.75 7.60 -6.60
CA ASP A 76 13.21 6.22 -6.79
C ASP A 76 14.40 5.92 -5.89
N ILE A 77 15.31 6.87 -5.74
CA ILE A 77 16.47 6.76 -4.84
C ILE A 77 15.98 6.70 -3.39
N ALA A 78 15.05 7.57 -2.99
CA ALA A 78 14.47 7.55 -1.66
C ALA A 78 13.85 6.19 -1.32
N GLN A 79 13.06 5.62 -2.24
CA GLN A 79 12.44 4.32 -2.05
C GLN A 79 13.49 3.20 -1.88
N VAL A 80 14.55 3.20 -2.71
CA VAL A 80 15.63 2.20 -2.62
C VAL A 80 16.38 2.32 -1.30
N GLN A 81 16.69 3.53 -0.83
CA GLN A 81 17.33 3.76 0.45
C GLN A 81 16.50 3.23 1.62
N VAL A 82 15.19 3.55 1.63
CA VAL A 82 14.25 3.05 2.64
C VAL A 82 14.20 1.52 2.60
N GLN A 83 14.12 0.92 1.41
CA GLN A 83 14.06 -0.53 1.27
C GLN A 83 15.32 -1.23 1.74
N ASN A 84 16.51 -0.67 1.46
CA ASN A 84 17.78 -1.18 1.95
C ASN A 84 17.88 -1.12 3.48
N LYS A 85 17.48 0.01 4.08
CA LYS A 85 17.43 0.17 5.54
C LYS A 85 16.43 -0.80 6.17
N LEU A 86 15.25 -0.97 5.56
CA LEU A 86 14.22 -1.88 6.04
C LEU A 86 14.70 -3.34 6.06
N GLN A 87 15.46 -3.76 5.07
CA GLN A 87 16.05 -5.12 5.04
C GLN A 87 16.94 -5.40 6.25
N LEU A 88 17.67 -4.40 6.74
CA LEU A 88 18.53 -4.54 7.93
C LEU A 88 17.72 -4.64 9.22
N VAL A 89 16.54 -4.06 9.24
CA VAL A 89 15.64 -4.01 10.42
C VAL A 89 14.68 -5.20 10.44
N THR A 90 14.30 -5.73 9.28
CA THR A 90 13.34 -6.85 9.16
C THR A 90 13.62 -8.01 10.11
N PRO A 91 14.87 -8.48 10.32
CA PRO A 91 15.15 -9.57 11.26
C PRO A 91 14.87 -9.25 12.74
N GLN A 92 14.70 -7.99 13.08
CA GLN A 92 14.40 -7.52 14.45
C GLN A 92 12.90 -7.45 14.72
N LEU A 93 12.08 -7.55 13.67
CA LEU A 93 10.62 -7.54 13.77
C LEU A 93 10.07 -8.90 14.23
N PRO A 94 8.88 -8.94 14.85
CA PRO A 94 8.22 -10.19 15.21
C PRO A 94 8.01 -11.11 13.99
N ASP A 95 8.14 -12.44 14.19
CA ASP A 95 8.00 -13.45 13.13
C ASP A 95 6.68 -13.35 12.36
N ALA A 96 5.60 -12.98 13.04
CA ALA A 96 4.30 -12.77 12.42
C ALA A 96 4.30 -11.61 11.41
N VAL A 97 5.07 -10.55 11.67
CA VAL A 97 5.23 -9.41 10.76
C VAL A 97 6.14 -9.78 9.60
N GLN A 98 7.24 -10.49 9.87
CA GLN A 98 8.15 -10.97 8.84
C GLN A 98 7.45 -11.91 7.84
N SER A 99 6.59 -12.81 8.35
CA SER A 99 5.85 -13.78 7.53
C SER A 99 4.83 -13.11 6.59
N GLN A 100 4.20 -12.02 7.03
CA GLN A 100 3.28 -11.25 6.20
C GLN A 100 4.01 -10.28 5.27
N GLY A 101 5.23 -9.93 5.60
CA GLY A 101 6.05 -8.98 4.88
C GLY A 101 5.73 -7.53 5.21
N VAL A 102 6.74 -6.68 5.00
CA VAL A 102 6.60 -5.22 5.12
C VAL A 102 6.70 -4.61 3.74
N SER A 103 5.72 -3.79 3.38
CA SER A 103 5.66 -3.16 2.06
C SER A 103 6.19 -1.73 2.11
N VAL A 104 6.93 -1.34 1.06
CA VAL A 104 7.42 0.02 0.84
C VAL A 104 6.81 0.54 -0.45
N SER A 105 6.14 1.67 -0.38
CA SER A 105 5.51 2.31 -1.54
C SER A 105 5.80 3.80 -1.56
N ARG A 106 5.93 4.35 -2.76
CA ARG A 106 5.94 5.81 -2.94
C ARG A 106 4.53 6.34 -2.71
N SER A 107 4.41 7.41 -1.99
CA SER A 107 3.16 8.13 -1.87
C SER A 107 3.15 9.23 -2.94
N THR A 108 2.51 8.98 -4.07
CA THR A 108 2.19 10.02 -5.04
C THR A 108 0.87 10.65 -4.62
N SER A 109 0.89 11.93 -4.30
CA SER A 109 -0.32 12.66 -3.84
C SER A 109 -1.24 13.10 -4.97
N SER A 110 -0.87 12.87 -6.23
CA SER A 110 -1.68 13.31 -7.38
C SER A 110 -2.57 12.18 -7.89
N ILE A 111 -3.88 12.40 -7.77
CA ILE A 111 -4.88 11.58 -8.46
C ILE A 111 -4.90 12.03 -9.93
N LEU A 112 -4.51 11.12 -10.83
CA LEU A 112 -4.51 11.40 -12.27
C LEU A 112 -5.93 11.36 -12.86
N LEU A 113 -6.71 10.36 -12.47
CA LEU A 113 -8.05 10.13 -12.99
C LEU A 113 -8.93 9.46 -11.95
N VAL A 114 -10.18 9.91 -11.85
CA VAL A 114 -11.24 9.21 -11.13
C VAL A 114 -12.33 8.89 -12.12
N GLY A 115 -12.71 7.62 -12.21
CA GLY A 115 -13.78 7.15 -13.08
C GLY A 115 -14.84 6.41 -12.27
N ALA A 116 -16.07 6.44 -12.74
CA ALA A 116 -17.18 5.65 -12.20
C ALA A 116 -17.82 4.83 -13.32
N LEU A 117 -18.05 3.54 -13.04
CA LEU A 117 -18.79 2.66 -13.94
C LEU A 117 -20.23 2.53 -13.45
N THR A 118 -21.19 2.83 -14.35
CA THR A 118 -22.62 2.77 -14.03
C THR A 118 -23.36 1.98 -15.10
N SER A 119 -24.38 1.20 -14.68
CA SER A 119 -25.32 0.57 -15.61
C SER A 119 -26.41 1.59 -15.97
N THR A 120 -26.55 1.91 -17.25
CA THR A 120 -27.57 2.87 -17.74
C THR A 120 -28.95 2.26 -17.88
N ASP A 121 -29.04 0.95 -18.03
CA ASP A 121 -30.26 0.17 -18.20
C ASP A 121 -30.68 -0.62 -16.95
N GLY A 122 -29.87 -0.53 -15.87
CA GLY A 122 -30.11 -1.25 -14.64
C GLY A 122 -29.95 -2.80 -14.76
N SER A 123 -29.37 -3.27 -15.86
CA SER A 123 -29.18 -4.72 -16.10
C SER A 123 -28.08 -5.33 -15.22
N HIS A 124 -27.17 -4.51 -14.71
CA HIS A 124 -26.05 -4.94 -13.87
C HIS A 124 -26.14 -4.37 -12.47
N THR A 125 -25.91 -5.21 -11.49
CA THR A 125 -25.80 -4.83 -10.07
C THR A 125 -24.45 -4.17 -9.78
N SER A 126 -24.36 -3.43 -8.67
CA SER A 126 -23.07 -2.85 -8.23
C SER A 126 -21.99 -3.90 -7.97
N LEU A 127 -22.39 -5.12 -7.59
CA LEU A 127 -21.49 -6.24 -7.36
C LEU A 127 -20.89 -6.76 -8.68
N GLU A 128 -21.72 -6.93 -9.71
CA GLU A 128 -21.27 -7.33 -11.05
C GLU A 128 -20.37 -6.28 -11.70
N LEU A 129 -20.71 -5.00 -11.53
CA LEU A 129 -19.88 -3.89 -12.00
C LEU A 129 -18.51 -3.86 -11.28
N GLY A 130 -18.48 -4.11 -9.98
CA GLY A 130 -17.23 -4.21 -9.20
C GLY A 130 -16.34 -5.36 -9.68
N ASP A 131 -16.93 -6.52 -9.97
CA ASP A 131 -16.22 -7.68 -10.50
C ASP A 131 -15.67 -7.39 -11.93
N LEU A 132 -16.46 -6.75 -12.77
CA LEU A 132 -16.06 -6.34 -14.12
C LEU A 132 -14.88 -5.36 -14.09
N VAL A 133 -14.89 -4.39 -13.15
CA VAL A 133 -13.77 -3.46 -12.95
C VAL A 133 -12.51 -4.22 -12.57
N SER A 134 -12.60 -5.16 -11.61
CA SER A 134 -11.44 -5.93 -11.14
C SER A 134 -10.86 -6.83 -12.22
N GLN A 135 -11.71 -7.48 -13.01
CA GLN A 135 -11.26 -8.45 -14.01
C GLN A 135 -10.82 -7.81 -15.34
N MET A 136 -11.51 -6.78 -15.79
CA MET A 136 -11.32 -6.24 -17.14
C MET A 136 -10.63 -4.87 -17.20
N ILE A 137 -10.69 -4.06 -16.14
CA ILE A 137 -10.19 -2.68 -16.17
C ILE A 137 -8.90 -2.55 -15.34
N GLU A 138 -8.85 -3.13 -14.16
CA GLU A 138 -7.74 -2.92 -13.23
C GLU A 138 -6.39 -3.35 -13.81
N ASP A 139 -6.31 -4.56 -14.36
CA ASP A 139 -5.08 -5.11 -14.92
C ASP A 139 -4.55 -4.38 -16.16
N PRO A 140 -5.37 -4.08 -17.19
CA PRO A 140 -4.92 -3.29 -18.33
C PRO A 140 -4.44 -1.88 -17.94
N VAL A 141 -5.14 -1.23 -17.00
CA VAL A 141 -4.77 0.11 -16.54
C VAL A 141 -3.46 0.09 -15.77
N LYS A 142 -3.24 -0.89 -14.88
CA LYS A 142 -1.96 -1.08 -14.16
C LYS A 142 -0.75 -1.25 -15.10
N ARG A 143 -0.97 -1.83 -16.28
CA ARG A 143 0.10 -2.05 -17.28
C ARG A 143 0.33 -0.86 -18.20
N THR A 144 -0.48 0.19 -18.08
CA THR A 144 -0.32 1.38 -18.91
C THR A 144 0.87 2.21 -18.41
N ALA A 145 1.76 2.60 -19.32
CA ALA A 145 2.91 3.42 -18.97
C ALA A 145 2.46 4.77 -18.35
N GLY A 146 3.08 5.15 -17.25
CA GLY A 146 2.74 6.37 -16.50
C GLY A 146 1.70 6.17 -15.40
N VAL A 147 1.08 4.99 -15.25
CA VAL A 147 0.18 4.67 -14.14
C VAL A 147 0.99 4.05 -13.00
N GLY A 148 1.03 4.73 -11.86
CA GLY A 148 1.74 4.26 -10.67
C GLY A 148 0.92 3.29 -9.82
N SER A 149 -0.36 3.56 -9.64
CA SER A 149 -1.28 2.72 -8.87
C SER A 149 -2.72 2.94 -9.30
N ILE A 150 -3.56 1.95 -9.06
CA ILE A 150 -5.02 2.04 -9.21
C ILE A 150 -5.68 1.55 -7.93
N ASN A 151 -6.71 2.26 -7.50
CA ASN A 151 -7.56 1.85 -6.39
C ASN A 151 -8.98 1.70 -6.91
N ALA A 152 -9.46 0.47 -6.97
CA ALA A 152 -10.84 0.17 -7.30
C ALA A 152 -11.68 0.19 -6.02
N PHE A 153 -12.74 1.01 -6.01
CA PHE A 153 -13.73 1.05 -4.95
C PHE A 153 -14.95 0.25 -5.41
N GLY A 154 -15.17 -0.89 -4.83
CA GLY A 154 -16.29 -1.76 -5.13
C GLY A 154 -16.10 -3.12 -4.45
N SER A 155 -17.20 -3.83 -4.22
CA SER A 155 -17.16 -5.19 -3.70
C SER A 155 -17.31 -6.16 -4.87
N GLY A 156 -16.28 -6.96 -5.11
CA GLY A 156 -16.37 -8.14 -6.00
C GLY A 156 -17.00 -9.33 -5.30
N TYR A 157 -17.18 -10.42 -6.01
CA TYR A 157 -17.62 -11.68 -5.43
C TYR A 157 -16.56 -12.24 -4.48
N ALA A 158 -16.98 -12.63 -3.27
CA ALA A 158 -16.12 -13.28 -2.31
C ALA A 158 -16.70 -14.64 -1.93
N MET A 159 -15.86 -15.67 -1.92
CA MET A 159 -16.25 -16.99 -1.43
C MET A 159 -15.99 -17.04 0.08
N ARG A 160 -17.04 -17.34 0.87
CA ARG A 160 -16.91 -17.61 2.30
C ARG A 160 -17.03 -19.11 2.53
N ILE A 161 -15.97 -19.70 3.06
CA ILE A 161 -15.93 -21.12 3.39
C ILE A 161 -16.10 -21.23 4.92
N TRP A 162 -17.18 -21.84 5.34
CA TRP A 162 -17.42 -22.12 6.74
C TRP A 162 -16.97 -23.56 7.03
N LEU A 163 -16.00 -23.71 7.89
CA LEU A 163 -15.53 -25.01 8.35
C LEU A 163 -16.40 -25.47 9.53
N ASP A 164 -16.93 -26.67 9.45
CA ASP A 164 -17.69 -27.31 10.53
C ASP A 164 -16.71 -28.14 11.39
N PRO A 165 -16.44 -27.72 12.64
CA PRO A 165 -15.45 -28.38 13.49
C PRO A 165 -15.77 -29.84 13.75
N ASP A 166 -17.06 -30.20 13.89
CA ASP A 166 -17.49 -31.58 14.19
C ASP A 166 -17.26 -32.51 12.99
N ARG A 167 -17.50 -32.03 11.78
CA ARG A 167 -17.18 -32.78 10.56
C ARG A 167 -15.68 -32.88 10.34
N MET A 168 -14.92 -31.84 10.63
CA MET A 168 -13.45 -31.89 10.53
C MET A 168 -12.87 -32.94 11.45
N LEU A 169 -13.36 -33.05 12.68
CA LEU A 169 -12.97 -34.11 13.62
C LEU A 169 -13.29 -35.51 13.10
N GLN A 170 -14.45 -35.70 12.46
CA GLN A 170 -14.84 -36.99 11.87
C GLN A 170 -13.89 -37.42 10.74
N TYR A 171 -13.37 -36.46 9.98
CA TYR A 171 -12.46 -36.72 8.86
C TYR A 171 -10.98 -36.59 9.25
N GLN A 172 -10.68 -36.37 10.54
CA GLN A 172 -9.31 -36.17 11.07
C GLN A 172 -8.51 -35.09 10.32
N VAL A 173 -9.20 -34.01 9.93
CA VAL A 173 -8.61 -32.86 9.26
C VAL A 173 -8.51 -31.73 10.27
N THR A 174 -7.31 -31.16 10.43
CA THR A 174 -7.08 -29.92 11.21
C THR A 174 -7.04 -28.72 10.27
N PRO A 175 -7.53 -27.52 10.69
CA PRO A 175 -7.48 -26.30 9.90
C PRO A 175 -6.05 -25.81 9.67
#